data_8ce03c10647ecc66c6bcd87b77765b85
#
_entry.id   8ce03c10647ecc66c6bcd87b77765b85
#
_cell.length_a   1.000
_cell.length_b   1.000
_cell.length_c   1.000
_cell.angle_alpha   90.00
_cell.angle_beta   90.00
_cell.angle_gamma   90.00
#
_symmetry.space_group_name_H-M   'P 1'
#
loop_
_entity.id
_entity.type
_entity.pdbx_description
1 polymer ?
#
loop_
_entity_poly.entity_id
_entity_poly.type
_entity_poly.pdbx_seq_one_letter_code
_entity_poly.pdbx_strand_id
1 'polypeptide(L)'
;MKTTLLIPVLNEIDGLKAIMPQIKREWVDQILFVDGQSTDGTVDWIKQNGYEYVIQQKKGMRYAYLEAWPHIKGDVVLTFSPDGNSVSDRIPPCIEKMKEGYDMVIVSRYAPGAKSDDDDAITGFGNWMFTSLINLCHGGHYTDAMVIYRAYRKDLIYELGLDLDKHYEVEEKLFHTRVSWEPLLSMRAARKKLRIAEIPGDEPARLGGVRKLQIIRWGSVFMYELIREMFIKNYK
;
A
#
# COMPACT_ATOMS: atom_id res chain seq x y z
N MET A 1 13.21 1.53 16.95
CA MET A 1 12.34 1.59 15.74
C MET A 1 10.93 1.28 16.19
N LYS A 2 10.04 2.24 16.06
CA LYS A 2 8.60 2.07 16.34
C LYS A 2 7.86 1.85 15.03
N THR A 3 6.82 1.03 15.05
CA THR A 3 6.04 0.67 13.85
C THR A 3 4.58 1.05 14.03
N THR A 4 4.02 1.71 13.02
CA THR A 4 2.57 1.91 12.90
C THR A 4 2.02 1.00 11.81
N LEU A 5 1.05 0.17 12.15
CA LEU A 5 0.20 -0.55 11.18
C LEU A 5 -0.91 0.40 10.73
N LEU A 6 -0.84 0.85 9.48
CA LEU A 6 -1.82 1.75 8.86
C LEU A 6 -2.81 0.93 8.03
N ILE A 7 -4.08 1.02 8.38
CA ILE A 7 -5.16 0.21 7.79
C ILE A 7 -6.21 1.14 7.16
N PRO A 8 -6.14 1.38 5.84
CA PRO A 8 -7.22 2.08 5.15
C PRO A 8 -8.44 1.17 5.00
N VAL A 9 -9.62 1.71 5.29
CA VAL A 9 -10.90 0.98 5.22
C VAL A 9 -11.98 1.79 4.52
N LEU A 10 -12.84 1.10 3.79
CA LEU A 10 -14.08 1.66 3.22
C LEU A 10 -15.10 0.53 3.03
N ASN A 11 -16.06 0.43 3.96
CA ASN A 11 -17.07 -0.63 4.01
C ASN A 11 -16.41 -2.03 4.04
N GLU A 12 -15.66 -2.30 5.11
CA GLU A 12 -14.86 -3.53 5.30
C GLU A 12 -15.22 -4.24 6.62
N ILE A 13 -16.45 -4.11 7.12
CA ILE A 13 -16.85 -4.64 8.43
C ILE A 13 -16.62 -6.16 8.55
N ASP A 14 -16.90 -6.93 7.49
CA ASP A 14 -16.76 -8.39 7.51
C ASP A 14 -15.28 -8.80 7.52
N GLY A 15 -14.46 -8.15 6.71
CA GLY A 15 -13.01 -8.35 6.70
C GLY A 15 -12.38 -7.98 8.05
N LEU A 16 -12.78 -6.85 8.65
CA LEU A 16 -12.30 -6.44 9.97
C LEU A 16 -12.61 -7.49 11.04
N LYS A 17 -13.85 -7.99 11.09
CA LYS A 17 -14.24 -9.02 12.06
C LYS A 17 -13.45 -10.32 11.91
N ALA A 18 -13.08 -10.67 10.68
CA ALA A 18 -12.36 -11.90 10.39
C ALA A 18 -10.85 -11.76 10.64
N ILE A 19 -10.25 -10.63 10.24
CA ILE A 19 -8.79 -10.47 10.18
C ILE A 19 -8.22 -9.87 11.45
N MET A 20 -8.86 -8.85 12.05
CA MET A 20 -8.29 -8.16 13.21
C MET A 20 -8.05 -9.04 14.43
N PRO A 21 -8.86 -10.07 14.74
CA PRO A 21 -8.55 -11.02 15.81
C PRO A 21 -7.26 -11.83 15.61
N GLN A 22 -6.75 -11.92 14.38
CA GLN A 22 -5.51 -12.60 14.05
C GLN A 22 -4.28 -11.72 14.26
N ILE A 23 -4.46 -10.39 14.34
CA ILE A 23 -3.38 -9.42 14.51
C ILE A 23 -3.17 -9.16 16.00
N LYS A 24 -2.02 -9.58 16.54
CA LYS A 24 -1.67 -9.32 17.93
C LYS A 24 -1.20 -7.87 18.08
N ARG A 25 -1.75 -7.16 19.06
CA ARG A 25 -1.41 -5.75 19.31
C ARG A 25 0.06 -5.52 19.62
N GLU A 26 0.71 -6.51 20.25
CA GLU A 26 2.14 -6.46 20.58
C GLU A 26 3.09 -6.58 19.37
N TRP A 27 2.59 -6.87 18.19
CA TRP A 27 3.42 -6.92 16.98
C TRP A 27 3.85 -5.52 16.51
N VAL A 28 3.07 -4.49 16.86
CA VAL A 28 3.28 -3.11 16.42
C VAL A 28 3.08 -2.13 17.57
N ASP A 29 3.68 -0.95 17.49
CA ASP A 29 3.54 0.10 18.53
C ASP A 29 2.23 0.87 18.39
N GLN A 30 1.65 0.90 17.20
CA GLN A 30 0.39 1.58 16.91
C GLN A 30 -0.39 0.83 15.82
N ILE A 31 -1.71 0.71 15.99
CA ILE A 31 -2.66 0.35 14.93
C ILE A 31 -3.50 1.59 14.68
N LEU A 32 -3.44 2.12 13.45
CA LEU A 32 -4.15 3.32 13.03
C LEU A 32 -5.03 3.01 11.83
N PHE A 33 -6.33 3.20 12.00
CA PHE A 33 -7.27 3.11 10.88
C PHE A 33 -7.44 4.46 10.19
N VAL A 34 -7.65 4.45 8.88
CA VAL A 34 -8.15 5.60 8.14
C VAL A 34 -9.39 5.18 7.37
N ASP A 35 -10.52 5.72 7.77
CA ASP A 35 -11.83 5.34 7.22
C ASP A 35 -12.28 6.30 6.12
N GLY A 36 -12.63 5.74 4.98
CA GLY A 36 -13.10 6.42 3.77
C GLY A 36 -14.58 6.83 3.82
N GLN A 37 -15.15 7.11 5.00
CA GLN A 37 -16.56 7.41 5.26
C GLN A 37 -17.45 6.18 5.04
N SER A 38 -17.13 5.09 5.72
CA SER A 38 -17.91 3.84 5.70
C SER A 38 -19.32 4.02 6.27
N THR A 39 -20.25 3.23 5.73
CA THR A 39 -21.69 3.26 6.11
C THR A 39 -22.22 1.90 6.58
N ASP A 40 -21.37 0.88 6.64
CA ASP A 40 -21.72 -0.51 6.95
C ASP A 40 -21.50 -0.90 8.42
N GLY A 41 -21.12 0.05 9.29
CA GLY A 41 -20.76 -0.20 10.69
C GLY A 41 -19.27 -0.37 10.95
N THR A 42 -18.41 -0.24 9.93
CA THR A 42 -16.93 -0.31 10.02
C THR A 42 -16.41 0.63 11.13
N VAL A 43 -16.81 1.91 11.12
CA VAL A 43 -16.34 2.92 12.09
C VAL A 43 -16.78 2.58 13.50
N ASP A 44 -18.03 2.13 13.68
CA ASP A 44 -18.55 1.77 15.00
C ASP A 44 -17.80 0.57 15.58
N TRP A 45 -17.48 -0.40 14.74
CA TRP A 45 -16.68 -1.55 15.14
C TRP A 45 -15.27 -1.12 15.59
N ILE A 46 -14.60 -0.23 14.84
CA ILE A 46 -13.27 0.32 15.18
C ILE A 46 -13.30 0.99 16.55
N LYS A 47 -14.31 1.85 16.79
CA LYS A 47 -14.51 2.54 18.08
C LYS A 47 -14.74 1.57 19.24
N GLN A 48 -15.64 0.60 19.07
CA GLN A 48 -15.98 -0.39 20.10
C GLN A 48 -14.78 -1.23 20.50
N ASN A 49 -13.85 -1.49 19.58
CA ASN A 49 -12.63 -2.24 19.85
C ASN A 49 -11.46 -1.37 20.32
N GLY A 50 -11.64 -0.07 20.52
CA GLY A 50 -10.66 0.86 21.10
C GLY A 50 -9.44 1.10 20.21
N TYR A 51 -9.61 1.09 18.89
CA TYR A 51 -8.56 1.43 17.95
C TYR A 51 -8.50 2.94 17.66
N GLU A 52 -7.29 3.44 17.38
CA GLU A 52 -7.10 4.81 16.86
C GLU A 52 -7.58 4.88 15.40
N TYR A 53 -8.26 5.98 15.04
CA TYR A 53 -8.75 6.16 13.68
C TYR A 53 -8.82 7.62 13.25
N VAL A 54 -8.81 7.82 11.94
CA VAL A 54 -9.03 9.11 11.25
C VAL A 54 -10.18 8.91 10.27
N ILE A 55 -11.10 9.86 10.19
CA ILE A 55 -12.14 9.89 9.15
C ILE A 55 -11.62 10.74 7.99
N GLN A 56 -11.40 10.11 6.86
CA GLN A 56 -10.93 10.73 5.64
C GLN A 56 -11.93 11.79 5.12
N GLN A 57 -11.42 12.95 4.71
CA GLN A 57 -12.24 14.01 4.15
C GLN A 57 -12.21 14.02 2.61
N LYS A 58 -11.02 13.84 2.02
CA LYS A 58 -10.85 13.80 0.57
C LYS A 58 -10.83 12.37 0.07
N LYS A 59 -11.65 12.04 -0.92
CA LYS A 59 -11.73 10.69 -1.51
C LYS A 59 -10.42 10.30 -2.22
N GLY A 60 -10.03 9.03 -2.12
CA GLY A 60 -8.87 8.41 -2.77
C GLY A 60 -7.84 7.91 -1.78
N MET A 61 -7.18 6.78 -2.11
CA MET A 61 -6.24 6.08 -1.22
C MET A 61 -5.07 6.98 -0.80
N ARG A 62 -4.49 7.74 -1.73
CA ARG A 62 -3.41 8.69 -1.43
C ARG A 62 -3.82 9.72 -0.37
N TYR A 63 -5.04 10.28 -0.47
CA TYR A 63 -5.54 11.22 0.52
C TYR A 63 -5.83 10.56 1.87
N ALA A 64 -6.28 9.30 1.88
CA ALA A 64 -6.40 8.53 3.12
C ALA A 64 -5.07 8.48 3.86
N TYR A 65 -3.98 8.14 3.14
CA TYR A 65 -2.66 8.14 3.73
C TYR A 65 -2.21 9.53 4.21
N LEU A 66 -2.33 10.55 3.37
CA LEU A 66 -1.92 11.91 3.72
C LEU A 66 -2.66 12.45 4.96
N GLU A 67 -3.95 12.19 5.08
CA GLU A 67 -4.75 12.61 6.23
C GLU A 67 -4.42 11.81 7.50
N ALA A 68 -4.03 10.54 7.37
CA ALA A 68 -3.56 9.73 8.49
C ALA A 68 -2.12 10.08 8.92
N TRP A 69 -1.30 10.62 8.02
CA TRP A 69 0.14 10.79 8.22
C TRP A 69 0.55 11.58 9.47
N PRO A 70 -0.12 12.70 9.83
CA PRO A 70 0.17 13.45 11.07
C PRO A 70 -0.09 12.65 12.35
N HIS A 71 -0.92 11.60 12.28
CA HIS A 71 -1.29 10.76 13.42
C HIS A 71 -0.39 9.54 13.59
N ILE A 72 0.51 9.26 12.64
CA ILE A 72 1.45 8.16 12.68
C ILE A 72 2.55 8.43 13.70
N LYS A 73 2.69 7.54 14.67
CA LYS A 73 3.66 7.63 15.78
C LYS A 73 4.95 6.83 15.51
N GLY A 74 4.91 5.89 14.56
CA GLY A 74 6.04 5.02 14.22
C GLY A 74 7.06 5.69 13.31
N ASP A 75 8.30 5.20 13.36
CA ASP A 75 9.38 5.53 12.41
C ASP A 75 9.19 4.76 11.10
N VAL A 76 8.50 3.63 11.18
CA VAL A 76 8.13 2.74 10.09
C VAL A 76 6.61 2.67 9.98
N VAL A 77 6.11 2.76 8.75
CA VAL A 77 4.69 2.58 8.41
C VAL A 77 4.55 1.25 7.67
N LEU A 78 3.68 0.39 8.16
CA LEU A 78 3.29 -0.84 7.50
C LEU A 78 1.84 -0.68 7.03
N THR A 79 1.63 -0.65 5.73
CA THR A 79 0.28 -0.58 5.12
C THR A 79 -0.31 -1.96 4.95
N PHE A 80 -1.57 -2.14 5.32
CA PHE A 80 -2.24 -3.44 5.36
C PHE A 80 -3.71 -3.29 4.96
N SER A 81 -4.23 -4.25 4.16
CA SER A 81 -5.65 -4.32 3.81
C SER A 81 -6.36 -5.38 4.66
N PRO A 82 -7.48 -5.05 5.32
CA PRO A 82 -8.20 -5.99 6.16
C PRO A 82 -9.30 -6.77 5.42
N ASP A 83 -9.32 -6.75 4.09
CA ASP A 83 -10.36 -7.36 3.25
C ASP A 83 -10.23 -8.89 3.11
N GLY A 84 -9.27 -9.49 3.81
CA GLY A 84 -9.05 -10.93 3.86
C GLY A 84 -8.03 -11.43 2.84
N ASN A 85 -7.59 -10.60 1.90
CA ASN A 85 -6.58 -10.99 0.91
C ASN A 85 -5.13 -10.76 1.36
N SER A 86 -4.91 -10.23 2.55
CA SER A 86 -3.58 -10.03 3.13
C SER A 86 -3.39 -10.90 4.36
N VAL A 87 -2.37 -11.77 4.35
CA VAL A 87 -2.08 -12.69 5.46
C VAL A 87 -1.40 -11.95 6.63
N SER A 88 -2.05 -11.96 7.80
CA SER A 88 -1.60 -11.19 8.97
C SER A 88 -0.29 -11.68 9.57
N ASP A 89 0.08 -12.95 9.38
CA ASP A 89 1.31 -13.56 9.89
C ASP A 89 2.59 -13.04 9.23
N ARG A 90 2.48 -12.26 8.15
CA ARG A 90 3.62 -11.58 7.51
C ARG A 90 3.98 -10.25 8.18
N ILE A 91 3.15 -9.73 9.09
CA ILE A 91 3.44 -8.48 9.83
C ILE A 91 4.76 -8.60 10.61
N PRO A 92 4.96 -9.59 11.52
CA PRO A 92 6.22 -9.68 12.26
C PRO A 92 7.46 -9.88 11.36
N PRO A 93 7.47 -10.82 10.38
CA PRO A 93 8.64 -10.96 9.50
C PRO A 93 8.97 -9.69 8.71
N CYS A 94 7.95 -8.93 8.28
CA CYS A 94 8.14 -7.67 7.58
C CYS A 94 8.84 -6.63 8.48
N ILE A 95 8.44 -6.53 9.75
CA ILE A 95 9.04 -5.63 10.74
C ILE A 95 10.47 -6.06 11.07
N GLU A 96 10.71 -7.36 11.27
CA GLU A 96 12.06 -7.87 11.53
C GLU A 96 13.00 -7.53 10.37
N LYS A 97 12.51 -7.66 9.13
CA LYS A 97 13.28 -7.30 7.95
C LYS A 97 13.59 -5.79 7.90
N MET A 98 12.67 -4.93 8.32
CA MET A 98 12.94 -3.48 8.47
C MET A 98 14.02 -3.19 9.49
N LYS A 99 14.13 -3.97 10.59
CA LYS A 99 15.19 -3.82 11.61
C LYS A 99 16.59 -4.13 11.06
N GLU A 100 16.70 -4.88 9.97
CA GLU A 100 17.98 -5.11 9.27
C GLU A 100 18.47 -3.87 8.48
N GLY A 101 17.74 -2.75 8.54
CA GLY A 101 18.10 -1.48 7.91
C GLY A 101 17.69 -1.37 6.44
N TYR A 102 16.66 -2.08 6.02
CA TYR A 102 16.01 -1.83 4.73
C TYR A 102 15.18 -0.54 4.78
N ASP A 103 15.11 0.16 3.66
CA ASP A 103 14.28 1.36 3.51
C ASP A 103 12.81 1.01 3.28
N MET A 104 12.58 -0.13 2.59
CA MET A 104 11.27 -0.69 2.32
C MET A 104 11.31 -2.21 2.27
N VAL A 105 10.26 -2.85 2.78
CA VAL A 105 10.03 -4.30 2.68
C VAL A 105 8.64 -4.54 2.11
N ILE A 106 8.55 -5.32 1.05
CA ILE A 106 7.30 -5.65 0.37
C ILE A 106 6.91 -7.08 0.71
N VAL A 107 5.64 -7.31 1.04
CA VAL A 107 5.07 -8.66 1.13
C VAL A 107 4.56 -9.02 -0.26
N SER A 108 5.39 -9.76 -0.99
CA SER A 108 5.16 -10.06 -2.41
C SER A 108 4.31 -11.32 -2.58
N ARG A 109 3.27 -11.19 -3.39
CA ARG A 109 2.37 -12.28 -3.81
C ARG A 109 3.00 -13.20 -4.86
N TYR A 110 4.07 -12.73 -5.49
CA TYR A 110 4.75 -13.40 -6.61
C TYR A 110 6.20 -13.80 -6.29
N ALA A 111 6.66 -13.56 -5.07
CA ALA A 111 7.94 -14.09 -4.61
C ALA A 111 7.91 -15.63 -4.54
N PRO A 112 9.06 -16.31 -4.72
CA PRO A 112 9.10 -17.77 -4.63
C PRO A 112 8.49 -18.29 -3.33
N GLY A 113 7.51 -19.19 -3.43
CA GLY A 113 6.79 -19.76 -2.30
C GLY A 113 5.50 -19.05 -1.91
N ALA A 114 5.16 -17.94 -2.58
CA ALA A 114 3.86 -17.27 -2.42
C ALA A 114 2.93 -17.57 -3.61
N LYS A 115 1.63 -17.38 -3.39
CA LYS A 115 0.60 -17.49 -4.41
C LYS A 115 -0.48 -16.44 -4.23
N SER A 116 -1.11 -16.02 -5.34
CA SER A 116 -2.30 -15.17 -5.33
C SER A 116 -3.51 -15.99 -5.78
N ASP A 117 -4.52 -16.08 -4.92
CA ASP A 117 -5.81 -16.71 -5.21
C ASP A 117 -6.89 -15.63 -5.52
N ASP A 118 -6.59 -14.32 -5.29
CA ASP A 118 -7.50 -13.18 -5.57
C ASP A 118 -7.30 -12.61 -6.99
N ASP A 119 -6.14 -12.80 -7.61
CA ASP A 119 -5.89 -12.31 -8.96
C ASP A 119 -6.53 -13.20 -10.03
N ASP A 120 -7.18 -12.52 -10.99
CA ASP A 120 -7.55 -13.12 -12.27
C ASP A 120 -6.42 -12.97 -13.31
N ALA A 121 -6.59 -13.60 -14.48
CA ALA A 121 -5.57 -13.57 -15.54
C ALA A 121 -5.22 -12.14 -16.02
N ILE A 122 -6.18 -11.21 -15.97
CA ILE A 122 -5.99 -9.82 -16.42
C ILE A 122 -5.17 -9.03 -15.40
N THR A 123 -5.51 -9.16 -14.12
CA THR A 123 -4.83 -8.45 -13.05
C THR A 123 -3.45 -9.01 -12.77
N GLY A 124 -3.30 -10.34 -12.81
CA GLY A 124 -1.99 -10.99 -12.72
C GLY A 124 -1.06 -10.58 -13.87
N PHE A 125 -1.57 -10.55 -15.12
CA PHE A 125 -0.81 -10.05 -16.27
C PHE A 125 -0.46 -8.56 -16.09
N GLY A 126 -1.41 -7.74 -15.65
CA GLY A 126 -1.17 -6.30 -15.39
C GLY A 126 -0.07 -6.08 -14.36
N ASN A 127 -0.11 -6.81 -13.24
CA ASN A 127 0.93 -6.71 -12.22
C ASN A 127 2.30 -7.14 -12.74
N TRP A 128 2.37 -8.29 -13.43
CA TRP A 128 3.61 -8.76 -14.07
C TRP A 128 4.17 -7.73 -15.05
N MET A 129 3.32 -7.17 -15.92
CA MET A 129 3.73 -6.19 -16.93
C MET A 129 4.29 -4.91 -16.25
N PHE A 130 3.54 -4.31 -15.32
CA PHE A 130 4.00 -3.08 -14.66
C PHE A 130 5.24 -3.33 -13.81
N THR A 131 5.31 -4.42 -13.06
CA THR A 131 6.50 -4.79 -12.28
C THR A 131 7.72 -4.97 -13.19
N SER A 132 7.57 -5.65 -14.34
CA SER A 132 8.65 -5.83 -15.32
C SER A 132 9.10 -4.51 -15.93
N LEU A 133 8.16 -3.62 -16.25
CA LEU A 133 8.48 -2.29 -16.79
C LEU A 133 9.17 -1.40 -15.74
N ILE A 134 8.75 -1.43 -14.48
CA ILE A 134 9.43 -0.71 -13.39
C ILE A 134 10.87 -1.23 -13.24
N ASN A 135 11.06 -2.54 -13.23
CA ASN A 135 12.40 -3.14 -13.16
C ASN A 135 13.29 -2.70 -14.32
N LEU A 136 12.76 -2.76 -15.54
CA LEU A 136 13.51 -2.42 -16.75
C LEU A 136 13.84 -0.93 -16.84
N CYS A 137 12.83 -0.05 -16.61
CA CYS A 137 12.96 1.38 -16.86
C CYS A 137 13.55 2.16 -15.68
N HIS A 138 13.37 1.66 -14.45
CA HIS A 138 13.77 2.36 -13.23
C HIS A 138 14.84 1.62 -12.41
N GLY A 139 15.28 0.44 -12.86
CA GLY A 139 16.36 -0.32 -12.21
C GLY A 139 15.92 -1.01 -10.92
N GLY A 140 14.65 -1.38 -10.82
CA GLY A 140 14.13 -2.20 -9.73
C GLY A 140 14.47 -3.68 -9.85
N HIS A 141 14.23 -4.43 -8.79
CA HIS A 141 14.38 -5.88 -8.71
C HIS A 141 13.17 -6.51 -8.01
N TYR A 142 11.98 -5.99 -8.31
CA TYR A 142 10.73 -6.42 -7.69
C TYR A 142 10.18 -7.69 -8.31
N THR A 143 9.53 -8.50 -7.48
CA THR A 143 8.57 -9.52 -7.91
C THR A 143 7.13 -8.98 -7.84
N ASP A 144 6.86 -7.97 -6.97
CA ASP A 144 5.56 -7.32 -6.83
C ASP A 144 5.69 -5.83 -6.50
N ALA A 145 5.75 -4.99 -7.52
CA ALA A 145 5.91 -3.53 -7.35
C ALA A 145 4.60 -2.80 -7.01
N MET A 146 3.43 -3.47 -7.13
CA MET A 146 2.12 -2.82 -7.11
C MET A 146 1.35 -3.02 -5.79
N VAL A 147 1.78 -3.98 -4.96
CA VAL A 147 1.05 -4.37 -3.75
C VAL A 147 1.07 -3.28 -2.68
N ILE A 148 -0.07 -3.13 -1.99
CA ILE A 148 -0.21 -2.21 -0.84
C ILE A 148 0.51 -2.74 0.40
N TYR A 149 0.58 -4.06 0.59
CA TYR A 149 1.13 -4.68 1.78
C TYR A 149 2.65 -4.55 1.82
N ARG A 150 3.12 -3.48 2.45
CA ARG A 150 4.55 -3.16 2.58
C ARG A 150 4.86 -2.36 3.83
N ALA A 151 6.08 -2.47 4.35
CA ALA A 151 6.62 -1.58 5.36
C ALA A 151 7.67 -0.65 4.74
N TYR A 152 7.73 0.60 5.18
CA TYR A 152 8.71 1.56 4.73
C TYR A 152 8.96 2.65 5.78
N ARG A 153 10.12 3.31 5.72
CA ARG A 153 10.44 4.44 6.60
C ARG A 153 9.41 5.56 6.40
N LYS A 154 8.92 6.12 7.49
CA LYS A 154 7.90 7.19 7.48
C LYS A 154 8.33 8.40 6.65
N ASP A 155 9.61 8.75 6.69
CA ASP A 155 10.17 9.92 5.99
C ASP A 155 10.30 9.74 4.47
N LEU A 156 10.20 8.50 3.96
CA LEU A 156 10.30 8.23 2.52
C LEU A 156 9.27 9.00 1.68
N ILE A 157 8.07 9.27 2.19
CA ILE A 157 7.09 10.03 1.42
C ILE A 157 7.56 11.44 1.08
N TYR A 158 8.28 12.07 2.02
CA TYR A 158 8.85 13.41 1.82
C TYR A 158 10.13 13.36 0.99
N GLU A 159 10.98 12.35 1.23
CA GLU A 159 12.22 12.14 0.48
C GLU A 159 11.93 11.91 -1.00
N LEU A 160 10.86 11.17 -1.29
CA LEU A 160 10.43 10.82 -2.64
C LEU A 160 9.34 11.74 -3.19
N GLY A 161 8.90 12.77 -2.43
CA GLY A 161 7.88 13.74 -2.85
C GLY A 161 6.52 13.12 -3.14
N LEU A 162 6.15 12.03 -2.42
CA LEU A 162 4.87 11.36 -2.62
C LEU A 162 3.70 12.13 -1.98
N ASP A 163 4.01 13.06 -1.10
CA ASP A 163 3.06 13.97 -0.45
C ASP A 163 2.63 15.15 -1.33
N LEU A 164 3.32 15.39 -2.44
CA LEU A 164 3.12 16.57 -3.28
C LEU A 164 2.07 16.32 -4.37
N ASP A 165 0.96 17.05 -4.31
CA ASP A 165 -0.16 16.94 -5.27
C ASP A 165 0.28 17.14 -6.73
N LYS A 166 1.26 18.00 -6.99
CA LYS A 166 1.79 18.27 -8.35
C LYS A 166 2.27 17.03 -9.11
N HIS A 167 2.60 15.95 -8.39
CA HIS A 167 3.04 14.69 -8.99
C HIS A 167 1.89 13.77 -9.43
N TYR A 168 0.64 14.19 -9.21
CA TYR A 168 -0.57 13.41 -9.52
C TYR A 168 -1.62 14.20 -10.31
N GLU A 169 -1.54 15.54 -10.30
CA GLU A 169 -2.58 16.43 -10.85
C GLU A 169 -2.85 16.19 -12.33
N VAL A 170 -1.82 15.97 -13.13
CA VAL A 170 -1.95 15.82 -14.59
C VAL A 170 -2.69 14.54 -14.90
N GLU A 171 -2.21 13.42 -14.40
CA GLU A 171 -2.80 12.11 -14.65
C GLU A 171 -4.17 11.95 -14.01
N GLU A 172 -4.37 12.47 -12.79
CA GLU A 172 -5.69 12.42 -12.13
C GLU A 172 -6.75 13.22 -12.91
N LYS A 173 -6.38 14.37 -13.49
CA LYS A 173 -7.25 15.16 -14.36
C LYS A 173 -7.49 14.46 -15.71
N LEU A 174 -6.43 13.94 -16.34
CA LEU A 174 -6.51 13.35 -17.68
C LEU A 174 -7.37 12.07 -17.70
N PHE A 175 -7.21 11.23 -16.68
CA PHE A 175 -7.89 9.93 -16.60
C PHE A 175 -9.12 9.93 -15.67
N HIS A 176 -9.47 11.08 -15.09
CA HIS A 176 -10.63 11.25 -14.19
C HIS A 176 -10.67 10.19 -13.08
N THR A 177 -9.52 9.93 -12.45
CA THR A 177 -9.38 8.96 -11.36
C THR A 177 -8.36 9.42 -10.34
N ARG A 178 -8.36 8.81 -9.17
CA ARG A 178 -7.36 9.00 -8.11
C ARG A 178 -6.66 7.69 -7.86
N VAL A 179 -5.35 7.74 -7.75
CA VAL A 179 -4.51 6.56 -7.54
C VAL A 179 -3.83 6.63 -6.17
N SER A 180 -3.37 5.49 -5.73
CA SER A 180 -2.49 5.37 -4.58
C SER A 180 -1.04 5.57 -5.00
N TRP A 181 -0.16 5.72 -4.04
CA TRP A 181 1.25 6.04 -4.35
C TRP A 181 2.17 4.82 -4.48
N GLU A 182 1.70 3.59 -4.27
CA GLU A 182 2.56 2.41 -4.25
C GLU A 182 3.39 2.23 -5.54
N PRO A 183 2.81 2.38 -6.75
CA PRO A 183 3.59 2.28 -7.98
C PRO A 183 4.66 3.36 -8.06
N LEU A 184 4.30 4.61 -7.74
CA LEU A 184 5.23 5.73 -7.76
C LEU A 184 6.33 5.59 -6.69
N LEU A 185 5.98 5.09 -5.49
CA LEU A 185 6.94 4.74 -4.45
C LEU A 185 7.94 3.71 -4.96
N SER A 186 7.48 2.63 -5.61
CA SER A 186 8.35 1.59 -6.17
C SER A 186 9.29 2.14 -7.24
N MET A 187 8.79 2.95 -8.18
CA MET A 187 9.59 3.57 -9.23
C MET A 187 10.70 4.47 -8.65
N ARG A 188 10.33 5.37 -7.73
CA ARG A 188 11.26 6.33 -7.13
C ARG A 188 12.26 5.68 -6.19
N ALA A 189 11.83 4.67 -5.42
CA ALA A 189 12.70 3.91 -4.55
C ALA A 189 13.76 3.14 -5.35
N ALA A 190 13.37 2.50 -6.47
CA ALA A 190 14.31 1.84 -7.38
C ALA A 190 15.34 2.83 -7.96
N ARG A 191 14.90 3.97 -8.49
CA ARG A 191 15.79 5.00 -9.05
C ARG A 191 16.75 5.60 -8.04
N LYS A 192 16.34 5.71 -6.80
CA LYS A 192 17.19 6.14 -5.66
C LYS A 192 18.10 5.03 -5.16
N LYS A 193 17.97 3.81 -5.70
CA LYS A 193 18.74 2.63 -5.27
C LYS A 193 18.61 2.38 -3.76
N LEU A 194 17.40 2.58 -3.23
CA LEU A 194 17.12 2.31 -1.83
C LEU A 194 17.26 0.82 -1.53
N ARG A 195 17.55 0.49 -0.27
CA ARG A 195 17.64 -0.90 0.18
C ARG A 195 16.24 -1.48 0.33
N ILE A 196 15.85 -2.33 -0.62
CA ILE A 196 14.51 -2.92 -0.67
C ILE A 196 14.64 -4.42 -0.51
N ALA A 197 13.75 -5.02 0.28
CA ALA A 197 13.59 -6.46 0.37
C ALA A 197 12.16 -6.86 0.03
N GLU A 198 11.99 -8.11 -0.39
CA GLU A 198 10.69 -8.74 -0.53
C GLU A 198 10.64 -10.01 0.34
N ILE A 199 9.51 -10.25 0.94
CA ILE A 199 9.20 -11.50 1.63
C ILE A 199 7.97 -12.15 0.99
N PRO A 200 7.91 -13.47 0.86
CA PRO A 200 6.73 -14.13 0.30
C PRO A 200 5.52 -13.99 1.23
N GLY A 201 4.36 -13.68 0.67
CA GLY A 201 3.10 -13.68 1.38
C GLY A 201 1.96 -14.02 0.44
N ASP A 202 1.18 -15.04 0.81
CA ASP A 202 0.02 -15.44 0.02
C ASP A 202 -1.04 -14.34 -0.01
N GLU A 203 -1.82 -14.31 -1.08
CA GLU A 203 -3.00 -13.49 -1.24
C GLU A 203 -4.22 -14.40 -1.37
N PRO A 204 -4.87 -14.78 -0.25
CA PRO A 204 -6.13 -15.53 -0.29
C PRO A 204 -7.22 -14.77 -1.01
N ALA A 205 -8.25 -15.47 -1.44
CA ALA A 205 -9.45 -14.83 -1.98
C ALA A 205 -10.09 -13.89 -0.94
N ARG A 206 -10.56 -12.75 -1.38
CA ARG A 206 -11.21 -11.72 -0.57
C ARG A 206 -12.41 -12.26 0.20
N LEU A 207 -12.55 -11.89 1.48
CA LEU A 207 -13.65 -12.34 2.34
C LEU A 207 -14.93 -11.51 2.19
N GLY A 208 -14.82 -10.29 1.66
CA GLY A 208 -15.97 -9.40 1.50
C GLY A 208 -15.67 -8.20 0.61
N GLY A 209 -16.68 -7.34 0.46
CA GLY A 209 -16.53 -6.12 -0.32
C GLY A 209 -16.54 -6.36 -1.84
N VAL A 210 -16.49 -5.27 -2.58
CA VAL A 210 -16.41 -5.27 -4.05
C VAL A 210 -15.03 -4.76 -4.45
N ARG A 211 -14.37 -5.47 -5.36
CA ARG A 211 -13.10 -5.02 -5.92
C ARG A 211 -13.27 -3.63 -6.55
N LYS A 212 -12.57 -2.64 -6.02
CA LYS A 212 -12.70 -1.24 -6.43
C LYS A 212 -11.72 -0.86 -7.55
N LEU A 213 -11.00 -1.86 -8.11
CA LEU A 213 -9.97 -1.67 -9.12
C LEU A 213 -10.56 -1.20 -10.46
N GLN A 214 -10.15 -0.03 -10.92
CA GLN A 214 -10.50 0.53 -12.23
C GLN A 214 -9.39 0.21 -13.25
N ILE A 215 -9.36 -1.04 -13.73
CA ILE A 215 -8.22 -1.62 -14.48
C ILE A 215 -7.73 -0.69 -15.58
N ILE A 216 -8.61 -0.20 -16.48
CA ILE A 216 -8.21 0.64 -17.61
C ILE A 216 -7.69 2.00 -17.13
N ARG A 217 -8.43 2.68 -16.24
CA ARG A 217 -8.07 4.03 -15.78
C ARG A 217 -6.78 4.02 -14.98
N TRP A 218 -6.65 3.11 -14.01
CA TRP A 218 -5.44 2.99 -13.21
C TRP A 218 -4.25 2.50 -14.03
N GLY A 219 -4.47 1.54 -14.93
CA GLY A 219 -3.42 1.10 -15.85
C GLY A 219 -2.91 2.24 -16.74
N SER A 220 -3.81 3.13 -17.22
CA SER A 220 -3.40 4.31 -17.98
C SER A 220 -2.61 5.32 -17.14
N VAL A 221 -3.02 5.55 -15.89
CA VAL A 221 -2.26 6.40 -14.96
C VAL A 221 -0.87 5.82 -14.71
N PHE A 222 -0.77 4.54 -14.36
CA PHE A 222 0.52 3.89 -14.06
C PHE A 222 1.45 3.89 -15.28
N MET A 223 0.92 3.72 -16.48
CA MET A 223 1.71 3.83 -17.72
C MET A 223 2.21 5.27 -17.92
N TYR A 224 1.36 6.27 -17.68
CA TYR A 224 1.76 7.67 -17.74
C TYR A 224 2.85 7.99 -16.70
N GLU A 225 2.65 7.59 -15.44
CA GLU A 225 3.65 7.76 -14.37
C GLU A 225 4.98 7.10 -14.72
N LEU A 226 4.95 5.87 -15.22
CA LEU A 226 6.14 5.12 -15.61
C LEU A 226 6.97 5.88 -16.65
N ILE A 227 6.32 6.40 -17.70
CA ILE A 227 6.99 7.18 -18.74
C ILE A 227 7.49 8.51 -18.19
N ARG A 228 6.63 9.25 -17.47
CA ARG A 228 6.96 10.55 -16.87
C ARG A 228 8.18 10.46 -15.95
N GLU A 229 8.20 9.45 -15.08
CA GLU A 229 9.28 9.26 -14.12
C GLU A 229 10.64 8.98 -14.78
N MET A 230 10.69 8.54 -16.03
CA MET A 230 11.97 8.42 -16.76
C MET A 230 12.65 9.79 -16.96
N PHE A 231 11.89 10.89 -17.01
CA PHE A 231 12.37 12.23 -17.30
C PHE A 231 12.50 13.11 -16.05
N ILE A 232 11.84 12.78 -14.95
CA ILE A 232 11.93 13.54 -13.69
C ILE A 232 13.26 13.23 -12.99
N LYS A 233 14.03 14.28 -12.67
CA LYS A 233 15.32 14.16 -11.96
C LYS A 233 15.23 14.59 -10.49
N ASN A 234 14.24 15.39 -10.14
CA ASN A 234 14.05 15.92 -8.79
C ASN A 234 12.59 15.74 -8.35
N TYR A 235 12.39 15.23 -7.17
CA TYR A 235 11.05 14.94 -6.60
C TYR A 235 10.53 16.06 -5.68
N LYS A 236 11.32 17.11 -5.45
CA LYS A 236 10.95 18.24 -4.60
C LYS A 236 10.33 19.39 -5.38
#